data_093b1fa3767da6e5651caf3111b1f7fc
#
_entry.id   093b1fa3767da6e5651caf3111b1f7fc
#
_cell.length_a   1.000
_cell.length_b   1.000
_cell.length_c   1.000
_cell.angle_alpha   90.00
_cell.angle_beta   90.00
_cell.angle_gamma   90.00
#
_symmetry.space_group_name_H-M   'P 1'
#
loop_
_entity.id
_entity.type
_entity.pdbx_description
1 polymer ?
#
loop_
_entity_poly.entity_id
_entity_poly.type
_entity_poly.pdbx_seq_one_letter_code
_entity_poly.pdbx_strand_id
1 'polypeptide(L)'
;MPAKVVVIGSLNMDLVTRASRLPRAGETLIGQTFSTVPGGKGANQAVASARLGASVAMVGCIGTDAYGSQLRDALLVEGIDCQAVSTVDGSSGVALIVVDDSSQNAIVIVAGSNGELTPASLRTCDAVLQAADVIICQLEVPMETVGYALQRGRELGKTGHSQPGPGKRAVAR
;
A
#
# COMPACT_ATOMS: atom_id res chain seq x y z
N MET A 1 11.19 21.10 12.68
CA MET A 1 10.90 20.62 11.31
C MET A 1 10.00 19.41 11.43
N PRO A 2 9.07 19.16 10.51
CA PRO A 2 8.25 17.94 10.53
C PRO A 2 9.13 16.69 10.42
N ALA A 3 8.69 15.59 11.05
CA ALA A 3 9.36 14.31 10.92
C ALA A 3 9.28 13.82 9.46
N LYS A 4 10.38 13.30 8.94
CA LYS A 4 10.46 12.71 7.61
C LYS A 4 10.13 11.23 7.68
N VAL A 5 9.02 10.84 7.09
CA VAL A 5 8.52 9.45 7.09
C VAL A 5 8.63 8.89 5.68
N VAL A 6 9.24 7.73 5.55
CA VAL A 6 9.22 6.96 4.31
C VAL A 6 8.32 5.75 4.52
N VAL A 7 7.32 5.60 3.67
CA VAL A 7 6.43 4.44 3.66
C VAL A 7 6.76 3.57 2.45
N ILE A 8 7.11 2.31 2.71
CA ILE A 8 7.43 1.30 1.69
C ILE A 8 6.32 0.27 1.72
N GLY A 9 5.47 0.22 0.69
CA GLY A 9 4.31 -0.66 0.77
C GLY A 9 3.37 -0.63 -0.42
N SER A 10 2.20 -1.20 -0.20
CA SER A 10 1.16 -1.43 -1.21
C SER A 10 0.36 -0.18 -1.56
N LEU A 11 -0.02 -0.12 -2.84
CA LEU A 11 -1.01 0.78 -3.40
C LEU A 11 -2.07 -0.09 -4.09
N ASN A 12 -3.32 -0.01 -3.66
CA ASN A 12 -4.42 -0.78 -4.22
C ASN A 12 -5.58 0.12 -4.63
N MET A 13 -6.27 -0.24 -5.71
CA MET A 13 -7.61 0.28 -5.93
C MET A 13 -8.61 -0.66 -5.27
N ASP A 14 -9.33 -0.17 -4.29
CA ASP A 14 -10.37 -0.91 -3.59
C ASP A 14 -11.67 -0.79 -4.39
N LEU A 15 -12.17 -1.93 -4.90
CA LEU A 15 -13.43 -2.06 -5.63
C LEU A 15 -14.49 -2.54 -4.65
N VAL A 16 -15.27 -1.60 -4.13
CA VAL A 16 -16.19 -1.85 -3.01
C VAL A 16 -17.61 -1.99 -3.52
N THR A 17 -18.25 -3.12 -3.26
CA THR A 17 -19.65 -3.39 -3.52
C THR A 17 -20.41 -3.62 -2.22
N ARG A 18 -21.58 -3.01 -2.07
CA ARG A 18 -22.52 -3.33 -0.99
C ARG A 18 -23.60 -4.26 -1.49
N ALA A 19 -23.96 -5.23 -0.65
CA ALA A 19 -25.04 -6.19 -0.89
C ALA A 19 -25.75 -6.50 0.43
N SER A 20 -26.96 -7.05 0.37
CA SER A 20 -27.72 -7.40 1.60
C SER A 20 -27.03 -8.48 2.43
N ARG A 21 -26.22 -9.34 1.82
CA ARG A 21 -25.40 -10.38 2.45
C ARG A 21 -24.23 -10.77 1.54
N LEU A 22 -23.30 -11.53 2.05
CA LEU A 22 -22.25 -12.12 1.20
C LEU A 22 -22.85 -13.21 0.28
N PRO A 23 -22.40 -13.30 -0.99
CA PRO A 23 -22.83 -14.35 -1.92
C PRO A 23 -22.32 -15.71 -1.48
N ARG A 24 -23.11 -16.76 -1.74
CA ARG A 24 -22.69 -18.17 -1.57
C ARG A 24 -22.00 -18.66 -2.85
N ALA A 25 -21.29 -19.78 -2.74
CA ALA A 25 -20.68 -20.39 -3.91
C ALA A 25 -21.72 -20.73 -4.99
N GLY A 26 -21.46 -20.28 -6.24
CA GLY A 26 -22.36 -20.48 -7.38
C GLY A 26 -23.55 -19.54 -7.44
N GLU A 27 -23.67 -18.58 -6.52
CA GLU A 27 -24.80 -17.64 -6.47
C GLU A 27 -24.47 -16.32 -7.18
N THR A 28 -25.47 -15.78 -7.88
CA THR A 28 -25.46 -14.38 -8.35
C THR A 28 -26.35 -13.56 -7.43
N LEU A 29 -25.78 -12.53 -6.81
CA LEU A 29 -26.49 -11.60 -5.94
C LEU A 29 -26.45 -10.20 -6.55
N ILE A 30 -27.58 -9.50 -6.51
CA ILE A 30 -27.65 -8.10 -6.98
C ILE A 30 -27.09 -7.20 -5.87
N GLY A 31 -26.04 -6.43 -6.21
CA GLY A 31 -25.48 -5.42 -5.32
C GLY A 31 -26.34 -4.14 -5.27
N GLN A 32 -26.13 -3.36 -4.21
CA GLN A 32 -26.84 -2.10 -3.97
C GLN A 32 -26.04 -0.89 -4.48
N THR A 33 -24.73 -0.90 -4.25
CA THR A 33 -23.81 0.19 -4.65
C THR A 33 -22.48 -0.36 -5.11
N PHE A 34 -21.78 0.44 -5.91
CA PHE A 34 -20.38 0.19 -6.29
C PHE A 34 -19.58 1.48 -6.18
N SER A 35 -18.37 1.40 -5.66
CA SER A 35 -17.42 2.51 -5.63
C SER A 35 -15.97 2.01 -5.79
N THR A 36 -15.11 2.87 -6.32
CA THR A 36 -13.67 2.67 -6.35
C THR A 36 -13.02 3.65 -5.40
N VAL A 37 -12.10 3.17 -4.54
CA VAL A 37 -11.46 3.99 -3.51
C VAL A 37 -9.95 3.71 -3.54
N PRO A 38 -9.09 4.75 -3.68
CA PRO A 38 -7.66 4.57 -3.49
C PRO A 38 -7.37 4.06 -2.07
N GLY A 39 -6.61 2.97 -1.98
CA GLY A 39 -6.33 2.27 -0.75
C GLY A 39 -4.97 1.54 -0.80
N GLY A 40 -4.88 0.43 -0.09
CA GLY A 40 -3.65 -0.29 0.19
C GLY A 40 -3.03 0.15 1.52
N LYS A 41 -2.51 -0.81 2.32
CA LYS A 41 -1.97 -0.48 3.65
C LYS A 41 -0.84 0.53 3.59
N GLY A 42 0.03 0.46 2.55
CA GLY A 42 1.10 1.42 2.34
C GLY A 42 0.54 2.83 2.12
N ALA A 43 -0.32 3.00 1.13
CA ALA A 43 -0.92 4.28 0.81
C ALA A 43 -1.71 4.86 1.99
N ASN A 44 -2.50 4.03 2.70
CA ASN A 44 -3.28 4.47 3.86
C ASN A 44 -2.39 4.98 5.00
N GLN A 45 -1.24 4.33 5.26
CA GLN A 45 -0.30 4.80 6.29
C GLN A 45 0.46 6.06 5.85
N ALA A 46 0.77 6.19 4.56
CA ALA A 46 1.36 7.41 4.02
C ALA A 46 0.41 8.61 4.18
N VAL A 47 -0.85 8.45 3.79
CA VAL A 47 -1.89 9.48 3.95
C VAL A 47 -2.10 9.83 5.41
N ALA A 48 -2.21 8.85 6.31
CA ALA A 48 -2.37 9.10 7.74
C ALA A 48 -1.17 9.88 8.30
N SER A 49 0.06 9.52 7.92
CA SER A 49 1.28 10.22 8.35
C SER A 49 1.32 11.67 7.85
N ALA A 50 0.95 11.90 6.60
CA ALA A 50 0.91 13.25 6.01
C ALA A 50 -0.14 14.13 6.72
N ARG A 51 -1.34 13.60 6.96
CA ARG A 51 -2.42 14.31 7.67
C ARG A 51 -2.08 14.61 9.14
N LEU A 52 -1.17 13.83 9.75
CA LEU A 52 -0.60 14.10 11.07
C LEU A 52 0.56 15.09 11.05
N GLY A 53 0.89 15.67 9.90
CA GLY A 53 1.89 16.73 9.75
C GLY A 53 3.31 16.25 9.47
N ALA A 54 3.52 14.98 9.11
CA ALA A 54 4.82 14.50 8.68
C ALA A 54 5.12 14.93 7.22
N SER A 55 6.42 15.04 6.88
CA SER A 55 6.89 15.09 5.50
C SER A 55 7.03 13.65 4.99
N VAL A 56 6.17 13.23 4.07
CA VAL A 56 6.05 11.81 3.68
C VAL A 56 6.54 11.59 2.26
N ALA A 57 7.34 10.54 2.07
CA ALA A 57 7.65 9.97 0.77
C ALA A 57 7.10 8.54 0.69
N MET A 58 6.49 8.18 -0.45
CA MET A 58 6.00 6.84 -0.74
C MET A 58 6.96 6.10 -1.66
N VAL A 59 7.30 4.87 -1.30
CA VAL A 59 8.03 3.91 -2.13
C VAL A 59 7.12 2.74 -2.43
N GLY A 60 6.85 2.48 -3.70
CA GLY A 60 5.92 1.44 -4.13
C GLY A 60 5.89 1.27 -5.64
N CYS A 61 4.98 0.43 -6.11
CA CYS A 61 4.75 0.21 -7.53
C CYS A 61 3.28 0.37 -7.89
N ILE A 62 3.03 0.97 -9.05
CA ILE A 62 1.72 1.06 -9.71
C ILE A 62 1.81 0.44 -11.10
N GLY A 63 0.68 -0.01 -11.63
CA GLY A 63 0.61 -0.54 -12.99
C GLY A 63 0.50 0.56 -14.05
N THR A 64 0.58 0.15 -15.31
CA THR A 64 0.32 1.00 -16.49
C THR A 64 -1.18 1.15 -16.79
N ASP A 65 -2.05 0.55 -15.98
CA ASP A 65 -3.50 0.65 -16.10
C ASP A 65 -4.06 2.01 -15.63
N ALA A 66 -5.36 2.22 -15.83
CA ALA A 66 -6.02 3.46 -15.44
C ALA A 66 -6.00 3.71 -13.91
N TYR A 67 -5.86 2.66 -13.09
CA TYR A 67 -5.77 2.81 -11.64
C TYR A 67 -4.41 3.33 -11.19
N GLY A 68 -3.33 3.03 -11.92
CA GLY A 68 -1.99 3.48 -11.56
C GLY A 68 -1.89 5.00 -11.44
N SER A 69 -2.37 5.75 -12.44
CA SER A 69 -2.39 7.22 -12.39
C SER A 69 -3.27 7.73 -11.25
N GLN A 70 -4.47 7.18 -11.07
CA GLN A 70 -5.39 7.58 -10.00
C GLN A 70 -4.81 7.39 -8.60
N LEU A 71 -4.11 6.26 -8.37
CA LEU A 71 -3.43 5.98 -7.09
C LEU A 71 -2.31 6.97 -6.80
N ARG A 72 -1.52 7.32 -7.81
CA ARG A 72 -0.46 8.33 -7.68
C ARG A 72 -1.05 9.71 -7.40
N ASP A 73 -2.06 10.12 -8.16
CA ASP A 73 -2.69 11.43 -8.02
C ASP A 73 -3.34 11.60 -6.65
N ALA A 74 -3.96 10.54 -6.11
CA ALA A 74 -4.53 10.55 -4.76
C ALA A 74 -3.47 10.83 -3.68
N LEU A 75 -2.26 10.29 -3.82
CA LEU A 75 -1.15 10.60 -2.89
C LEU A 75 -0.61 12.02 -3.07
N LEU A 76 -0.48 12.48 -4.32
CA LEU A 76 0.00 13.84 -4.62
C LEU A 76 -0.93 14.91 -4.03
N VAL A 77 -2.25 14.70 -4.06
CA VAL A 77 -3.23 15.61 -3.43
C VAL A 77 -3.02 15.73 -1.92
N GLU A 78 -2.55 14.67 -1.26
CA GLU A 78 -2.20 14.69 0.17
C GLU A 78 -0.79 15.26 0.45
N GLY A 79 -0.10 15.78 -0.57
CA GLY A 79 1.25 16.35 -0.44
C GLY A 79 2.36 15.34 -0.24
N ILE A 80 2.14 14.07 -0.60
CA ILE A 80 3.10 12.97 -0.45
C ILE A 80 4.04 12.98 -1.66
N ASP A 81 5.34 12.86 -1.41
CA ASP A 81 6.34 12.69 -2.46
C ASP A 81 6.23 11.29 -3.07
N CYS A 82 5.93 11.24 -4.37
CA CYS A 82 5.75 10.02 -5.15
C CYS A 82 6.89 9.76 -6.15
N GLN A 83 8.06 10.43 -6.02
CA GLN A 83 9.19 10.23 -6.94
C GLN A 83 9.72 8.79 -6.94
N ALA A 84 9.59 8.10 -5.80
CA ALA A 84 9.97 6.69 -5.63
C ALA A 84 8.80 5.71 -5.85
N VAL A 85 7.66 6.16 -6.40
CA VAL A 85 6.57 5.28 -6.86
C VAL A 85 6.83 4.93 -8.32
N SER A 86 7.28 3.70 -8.56
CA SER A 86 7.61 3.22 -9.92
C SER A 86 6.35 2.79 -10.66
N THR A 87 6.33 2.99 -11.98
CA THR A 87 5.32 2.39 -12.86
C THR A 87 5.91 1.14 -13.50
N VAL A 88 5.20 0.02 -13.41
CA VAL A 88 5.58 -1.28 -13.99
C VAL A 88 4.49 -1.77 -14.94
N ASP A 89 4.87 -2.59 -15.90
CA ASP A 89 3.90 -3.14 -16.85
C ASP A 89 2.90 -4.06 -16.14
N GLY A 90 1.63 -3.93 -16.53
CA GLY A 90 0.54 -4.74 -15.99
C GLY A 90 -0.44 -3.96 -15.12
N SER A 91 -1.20 -4.69 -14.33
CA SER A 91 -2.25 -4.10 -13.46
C SER A 91 -1.68 -3.56 -12.15
N SER A 92 -2.25 -2.48 -11.69
CA SER A 92 -2.09 -2.03 -10.29
C SER A 92 -2.63 -3.07 -9.29
N GLY A 93 -2.28 -2.94 -8.03
CA GLY A 93 -2.90 -3.71 -6.97
C GLY A 93 -4.40 -3.42 -6.87
N VAL A 94 -5.20 -4.46 -6.64
CA VAL A 94 -6.67 -4.35 -6.54
C VAL A 94 -7.15 -5.15 -5.32
N ALA A 95 -8.11 -4.59 -4.58
CA ALA A 95 -8.89 -5.32 -3.58
C ALA A 95 -10.36 -5.36 -4.02
N LEU A 96 -10.90 -6.56 -4.20
CA LEU A 96 -12.32 -6.80 -4.43
C LEU A 96 -12.99 -6.94 -3.06
N ILE A 97 -13.87 -6.02 -2.72
CA ILE A 97 -14.47 -5.94 -1.39
C ILE A 97 -15.99 -6.01 -1.51
N VAL A 98 -16.59 -7.00 -0.88
CA VAL A 98 -18.05 -7.08 -0.69
C VAL A 98 -18.35 -6.79 0.77
N VAL A 99 -19.23 -5.84 1.04
CA VAL A 99 -19.68 -5.47 2.38
C VAL A 99 -21.17 -5.74 2.48
N ASP A 100 -21.60 -6.46 3.51
CA ASP A 100 -23.02 -6.74 3.75
C ASP A 100 -23.68 -5.73 4.71
N ASP A 101 -25.01 -5.84 4.86
CA ASP A 101 -25.81 -4.95 5.72
C ASP A 101 -25.44 -5.08 7.22
N SER A 102 -24.80 -6.18 7.62
CA SER A 102 -24.26 -6.37 8.98
C SER A 102 -22.83 -5.84 9.16
N SER A 103 -22.29 -5.15 8.14
CA SER A 103 -20.91 -4.64 8.09
C SER A 103 -19.84 -5.75 8.10
N GLN A 104 -20.20 -7.00 7.78
CA GLN A 104 -19.23 -8.05 7.49
C GLN A 104 -18.65 -7.82 6.09
N ASN A 105 -17.37 -8.11 5.92
CA ASN A 105 -16.73 -7.99 4.62
C ASN A 105 -16.07 -9.30 4.17
N ALA A 106 -16.00 -9.48 2.85
CA ALA A 106 -15.17 -10.47 2.19
C ALA A 106 -14.27 -9.75 1.21
N ILE A 107 -12.97 -10.03 1.28
CA ILE A 107 -11.95 -9.31 0.52
C ILE A 107 -11.08 -10.31 -0.24
N VAL A 108 -10.91 -10.09 -1.53
CA VAL A 108 -9.94 -10.78 -2.38
C VAL A 108 -8.93 -9.73 -2.86
N ILE A 109 -7.64 -9.96 -2.60
CA ILE A 109 -6.56 -9.06 -3.01
C ILE A 109 -5.80 -9.69 -4.17
N VAL A 110 -5.59 -8.89 -5.22
CA VAL A 110 -4.67 -9.18 -6.31
C VAL A 110 -3.50 -8.21 -6.17
N ALA A 111 -2.32 -8.75 -5.90
CA ALA A 111 -1.13 -7.92 -5.63
C ALA A 111 -0.76 -7.01 -6.81
N GLY A 112 -0.90 -7.50 -8.05
CA GLY A 112 -0.53 -6.73 -9.24
C GLY A 112 0.88 -6.16 -9.11
N SER A 113 1.03 -4.89 -9.46
CA SER A 113 2.30 -4.15 -9.38
C SER A 113 2.97 -4.15 -8.01
N ASN A 114 2.23 -4.33 -6.91
CA ASN A 114 2.84 -4.44 -5.58
C ASN A 114 3.81 -5.63 -5.46
N GLY A 115 3.56 -6.70 -6.23
CA GLY A 115 4.43 -7.86 -6.30
C GLY A 115 5.79 -7.60 -6.97
N GLU A 116 5.90 -6.52 -7.74
CA GLU A 116 7.09 -6.14 -8.49
C GLU A 116 8.05 -5.23 -7.70
N LEU A 117 7.70 -4.85 -6.48
CA LEU A 117 8.58 -4.06 -5.61
C LEU A 117 9.71 -4.95 -5.06
N THR A 118 10.87 -4.88 -5.66
CA THR A 118 12.03 -5.72 -5.34
C THR A 118 13.07 -5.01 -4.45
N PRO A 119 13.97 -5.74 -3.77
CA PRO A 119 15.13 -5.12 -3.11
C PRO A 119 16.02 -4.33 -4.08
N ALA A 120 16.05 -4.71 -5.36
CA ALA A 120 16.81 -3.99 -6.38
C ALA A 120 16.20 -2.60 -6.65
N SER A 121 14.87 -2.51 -6.76
CA SER A 121 14.19 -1.22 -6.91
C SER A 121 14.36 -0.33 -5.67
N LEU A 122 14.38 -0.89 -4.45
CA LEU A 122 14.69 -0.10 -3.26
C LEU A 122 16.10 0.48 -3.27
N ARG A 123 17.09 -0.25 -3.78
CA ARG A 123 18.46 0.28 -3.91
C ARG A 123 18.55 1.51 -4.80
N THR A 124 17.71 1.61 -5.82
CA THR A 124 17.70 2.79 -6.71
C THR A 124 17.16 4.05 -6.03
N CYS A 125 16.39 3.91 -4.96
CA CYS A 125 15.86 5.02 -4.17
C CYS A 125 16.47 5.10 -2.74
N ASP A 126 17.68 4.59 -2.54
CA ASP A 126 18.39 4.58 -1.24
C ASP A 126 18.52 5.98 -0.63
N ALA A 127 18.66 7.03 -1.44
CA ALA A 127 18.69 8.42 -0.97
C ALA A 127 17.42 8.83 -0.21
N VAL A 128 16.25 8.29 -0.59
CA VAL A 128 14.97 8.54 0.09
C VAL A 128 15.01 7.89 1.49
N LEU A 129 15.55 6.66 1.61
CA LEU A 129 15.70 5.98 2.88
C LEU A 129 16.70 6.71 3.80
N GLN A 130 17.82 7.20 3.23
CA GLN A 130 18.83 7.98 3.98
C GLN A 130 18.25 9.26 4.57
N ALA A 131 17.36 9.94 3.84
CA ALA A 131 16.75 11.20 4.26
C ALA A 131 15.65 11.02 5.33
N ALA A 132 15.15 9.79 5.56
CA ALA A 132 14.09 9.50 6.50
C ALA A 132 14.53 9.60 7.97
N ASP A 133 13.58 9.94 8.85
CA ASP A 133 13.69 9.73 10.30
C ASP A 133 13.08 8.38 10.69
N VAL A 134 11.97 8.02 10.00
CA VAL A 134 11.19 6.80 10.25
C VAL A 134 10.90 6.09 8.93
N ILE A 135 11.03 4.75 8.94
CA ILE A 135 10.67 3.87 7.82
C ILE A 135 9.51 2.98 8.26
N ILE A 136 8.41 2.99 7.50
CA ILE A 136 7.22 2.19 7.76
C ILE A 136 7.04 1.19 6.62
N CYS A 137 6.85 -0.10 6.98
CA CYS A 137 6.58 -1.18 6.04
C CYS A 137 5.30 -1.94 6.43
N GLN A 138 4.67 -2.62 5.46
CA GLN A 138 3.58 -3.57 5.68
C GLN A 138 3.89 -4.87 4.94
N LEU A 139 3.15 -5.94 5.23
CA LEU A 139 3.38 -7.25 4.62
C LEU A 139 2.46 -7.51 3.41
N GLU A 140 2.23 -6.50 2.56
CA GLU A 140 1.47 -6.59 1.31
C GLU A 140 2.35 -6.41 0.06
N VAL A 141 3.66 -6.38 0.24
CA VAL A 141 4.69 -6.41 -0.80
C VAL A 141 5.62 -7.61 -0.55
N PRO A 142 6.54 -7.97 -1.46
CA PRO A 142 7.42 -9.13 -1.26
C PRO A 142 8.18 -9.06 0.06
N MET A 143 8.20 -10.16 0.79
CA MET A 143 8.83 -10.25 2.13
C MET A 143 10.31 -9.96 2.11
N GLU A 144 11.01 -10.32 1.04
CA GLU A 144 12.43 -10.02 0.85
C GLU A 144 12.67 -8.49 0.78
N THR A 145 11.76 -7.77 0.16
CA THR A 145 11.80 -6.30 0.06
C THR A 145 11.59 -5.64 1.41
N VAL A 146 10.62 -6.14 2.19
CA VAL A 146 10.41 -5.69 3.58
C VAL A 146 11.63 -5.99 4.44
N GLY A 147 12.20 -7.19 4.31
CA GLY A 147 13.42 -7.58 5.02
C GLY A 147 14.59 -6.65 4.71
N TYR A 148 14.82 -6.37 3.42
CA TYR A 148 15.84 -5.43 2.97
C TYR A 148 15.61 -4.02 3.52
N ALA A 149 14.39 -3.50 3.43
CA ALA A 149 14.04 -2.17 3.91
C ALA A 149 14.33 -2.00 5.41
N LEU A 150 13.92 -2.97 6.24
CA LEU A 150 14.14 -2.96 7.69
C LEU A 150 15.62 -3.11 8.04
N GLN A 151 16.35 -3.97 7.31
CA GLN A 151 17.81 -4.10 7.49
C GLN A 151 18.49 -2.79 7.15
N ARG A 152 18.17 -2.21 5.98
CA ARG A 152 18.77 -0.94 5.54
C ARG A 152 18.46 0.21 6.50
N GLY A 153 17.21 0.27 7.01
CA GLY A 153 16.84 1.23 8.04
C GLY A 153 17.72 1.13 9.30
N ARG A 154 17.98 -0.09 9.78
CA ARG A 154 18.90 -0.32 10.93
C ARG A 154 20.31 0.12 10.64
N GLU A 155 20.86 -0.20 9.46
CA GLU A 155 22.20 0.24 9.04
C GLU A 155 22.34 1.76 9.02
N LEU A 156 21.25 2.47 8.66
CA LEU A 156 21.18 3.92 8.64
C LEU A 156 20.83 4.55 10.01
N GLY A 157 20.62 3.74 11.05
CA GLY A 157 20.22 4.21 12.38
C GLY A 157 18.80 4.78 12.44
N LYS A 158 17.90 4.36 11.52
CA LYS A 158 16.52 4.86 11.44
C LYS A 158 15.57 4.01 12.28
N THR A 159 14.50 4.64 12.79
CA THR A 159 13.42 3.90 13.43
C THR A 159 12.60 3.17 12.37
N GLY A 160 12.53 1.83 12.48
CA GLY A 160 11.76 0.97 11.57
C GLY A 160 10.49 0.44 12.22
N HIS A 161 9.35 0.50 11.53
CA HIS A 161 8.10 -0.12 11.93
C HIS A 161 7.56 -1.04 10.83
N SER A 162 7.09 -2.23 11.22
CA SER A 162 6.39 -3.14 10.30
C SER A 162 5.03 -3.53 10.85
N GLN A 163 4.00 -3.41 9.99
CA GLN A 163 2.64 -3.86 10.29
C GLN A 163 2.39 -5.23 9.63
N PRO A 164 1.94 -6.26 10.38
CA PRO A 164 1.55 -7.54 9.81
C PRO A 164 0.40 -7.40 8.79
N GLY A 165 0.49 -8.16 7.71
CA GLY A 165 -0.63 -8.34 6.77
C GLY A 165 -1.60 -9.43 7.26
N PRO A 166 -2.76 -9.58 6.62
CA PRO A 166 -3.68 -10.67 6.89
C PRO A 166 -2.97 -12.03 6.79
N GLY A 167 -3.13 -12.88 7.80
CA GLY A 167 -2.55 -14.23 7.83
C GLY A 167 -1.02 -14.31 7.94
N LYS A 168 -0.30 -13.20 8.11
CA LYS A 168 1.17 -13.17 8.29
C LYS A 168 1.54 -12.74 9.71
N ARG A 169 2.56 -13.38 10.30
CA ARG A 169 3.12 -12.93 11.60
C ARG A 169 4.00 -11.72 11.39
N ALA A 170 4.06 -10.83 12.39
CA ALA A 170 4.99 -9.70 12.37
C ALA A 170 6.44 -10.21 12.21
N VAL A 171 7.20 -9.53 11.36
CA VAL A 171 8.65 -9.76 11.30
C VAL A 171 9.23 -9.22 12.60
N ALA A 172 9.92 -10.08 13.36
CA ALA A 172 10.52 -9.69 14.64
C ALA A 172 11.47 -8.49 14.44
N ARG A 173 11.45 -7.61 15.43
CA ARG A 173 12.29 -6.41 15.52
C ARG A 173 13.77 -6.72 15.53
#